data_f5fa9a495ade3c1725b4eccce824d193
#
_entry.id   f5fa9a495ade3c1725b4eccce824d193
#
_cell.length_a   1.000
_cell.length_b   1.000
_cell.length_c   1.000
_cell.angle_alpha   90.00
_cell.angle_beta   90.00
_cell.angle_gamma   90.00
#
_symmetry.space_group_name_H-M   'P 1'
#
loop_
_entity.id
_entity.type
_entity.pdbx_description
1 polymer ?
#
loop_
_entity_poly.entity_id
_entity_poly.type
_entity_poly.pdbx_seq_one_letter_code
_entity_poly.pdbx_strand_id
1 'polypeptide(L)'
;NEHFADLFNATVFNGKQVLKPDKLTEMDTDVSATIHSKSYNESITRNRDVVKKMSDGVEFNILGLEIQDKTHYAMPLRTMTYDALGYIKEYNDIKKHHKLNKDSFSSPEEFLSGINKSDRFHPIITIVLYYGESLWDGPTCLSDMMISMPDNIKAYFSDYKLNLVQILDSDK
;
A
#
# COMPACT_ATOMS: atom_id res chain seq x y z
N ASN A 1 -15.32 6.11 -10.40
CA ASN A 1 -14.59 4.86 -10.69
C ASN A 1 -13.90 4.86 -12.06
N GLU A 2 -14.49 5.52 -13.10
CA GLU A 2 -13.93 5.54 -14.47
C GLU A 2 -12.54 6.14 -14.50
N HIS A 3 -12.35 7.39 -14.10
CA HIS A 3 -11.03 8.05 -14.08
C HIS A 3 -9.99 7.30 -13.26
N PHE A 4 -10.42 6.65 -12.17
CA PHE A 4 -9.53 5.83 -11.37
C PHE A 4 -9.05 4.59 -12.13
N ALA A 5 -9.98 3.87 -12.77
CA ALA A 5 -9.65 2.70 -13.58
C ALA A 5 -8.74 3.08 -14.75
N ASP A 6 -9.06 4.19 -15.45
CA ASP A 6 -8.27 4.68 -16.58
C ASP A 6 -6.83 5.03 -16.16
N LEU A 7 -6.67 5.72 -15.03
CA LEU A 7 -5.34 6.07 -14.51
C LEU A 7 -4.50 4.83 -14.26
N PHE A 8 -5.01 3.85 -13.53
CA PHE A 8 -4.28 2.60 -13.24
C PHE A 8 -4.05 1.77 -14.52
N ASN A 9 -5.04 1.67 -15.39
CA ASN A 9 -4.90 0.95 -16.65
C ASN A 9 -3.80 1.56 -17.52
N ALA A 10 -3.75 2.88 -17.60
CA ALA A 10 -2.72 3.58 -18.36
C ALA A 10 -1.32 3.46 -17.73
N THR A 11 -1.21 3.66 -16.42
CA THR A 11 0.08 3.85 -15.75
C THR A 11 0.71 2.55 -15.24
N VAL A 12 -0.09 1.66 -14.65
CA VAL A 12 0.38 0.41 -14.03
C VAL A 12 0.26 -0.76 -15.02
N PHE A 13 -0.81 -0.78 -15.80
CA PHE A 13 -1.11 -1.91 -16.70
C PHE A 13 -0.79 -1.65 -18.17
N ASN A 14 -0.02 -0.58 -18.47
CA ASN A 14 0.43 -0.25 -19.82
C ASN A 14 -0.72 -0.17 -20.85
N GLY A 15 -1.84 0.44 -20.47
CA GLY A 15 -3.02 0.61 -21.30
C GLY A 15 -3.96 -0.61 -21.35
N LYS A 16 -3.60 -1.74 -20.75
CA LYS A 16 -4.49 -2.90 -20.68
C LYS A 16 -5.66 -2.62 -19.74
N GLN A 17 -6.87 -2.93 -20.19
CA GLN A 17 -8.11 -2.73 -19.41
C GLN A 17 -8.28 -3.81 -18.33
N VAL A 18 -7.41 -3.79 -17.32
CA VAL A 18 -7.42 -4.71 -16.17
C VAL A 18 -8.46 -4.29 -15.16
N LEU A 19 -8.49 -2.99 -14.81
CA LEU A 19 -9.49 -2.43 -13.91
C LEU A 19 -10.76 -2.06 -14.68
N LYS A 20 -11.89 -2.60 -14.22
CA LYS A 20 -13.21 -2.27 -14.74
C LYS A 20 -13.94 -1.41 -13.71
N PRO A 21 -14.47 -0.22 -14.10
CA PRO A 21 -15.08 0.73 -13.18
C PRO A 21 -16.26 0.16 -12.37
N ASP A 22 -17.04 -0.74 -12.98
CA ASP A 22 -18.18 -1.41 -12.39
C ASP A 22 -17.81 -2.44 -11.30
N LYS A 23 -16.54 -2.87 -11.29
CA LYS A 23 -16.01 -3.83 -10.31
C LYS A 23 -15.26 -3.19 -9.15
N LEU A 24 -15.15 -1.85 -9.14
CA LEU A 24 -14.47 -1.10 -8.10
C LEU A 24 -15.46 -0.62 -7.03
N THR A 25 -15.18 -0.94 -5.78
CA THR A 25 -15.87 -0.41 -4.60
C THR A 25 -14.97 0.57 -3.85
N GLU A 26 -15.57 1.64 -3.33
CA GLU A 26 -14.88 2.57 -2.46
C GLU A 26 -14.58 1.93 -1.11
N MET A 27 -13.40 2.23 -0.60
CA MET A 27 -12.96 1.81 0.71
C MET A 27 -12.70 3.04 1.59
N ASP A 28 -12.70 2.81 2.90
CA ASP A 28 -12.31 3.84 3.85
C ASP A 28 -10.86 4.26 3.61
N THR A 29 -10.63 5.56 3.53
CA THR A 29 -9.31 6.14 3.36
C THR A 29 -8.50 6.15 4.65
N ASP A 30 -9.18 6.05 5.80
CA ASP A 30 -8.51 5.96 7.09
C ASP A 30 -7.87 4.58 7.29
N VAL A 31 -6.56 4.58 7.48
CA VAL A 31 -5.83 3.40 7.88
C VAL A 31 -5.35 3.60 9.31
N SER A 32 -6.06 2.99 10.24
CA SER A 32 -5.62 2.88 11.63
C SER A 32 -5.27 1.44 11.94
N ALA A 33 -4.11 1.22 12.50
CA ALA A 33 -3.70 -0.07 13.03
C ALA A 33 -3.19 0.09 14.45
N THR A 34 -3.62 -0.79 15.33
CA THR A 34 -3.08 -0.88 16.68
C THR A 34 -2.08 -2.03 16.72
N ILE A 35 -0.83 -1.70 16.98
CA ILE A 35 0.22 -2.68 17.19
C ILE A 35 0.19 -3.07 18.66
N HIS A 36 -0.21 -4.33 18.93
CA HIS A 36 -0.23 -4.87 20.27
C HIS A 36 1.10 -5.59 20.56
N SER A 37 1.84 -5.11 21.54
CA SER A 37 2.97 -5.81 22.14
C SER A 37 2.64 -6.11 23.60
N LYS A 38 3.32 -7.08 24.21
CA LYS A 38 3.11 -7.47 25.62
C LYS A 38 3.28 -6.30 26.63
N SER A 39 3.97 -5.23 26.23
CA SER A 39 4.26 -4.07 27.09
C SER A 39 3.82 -2.73 26.51
N TYR A 40 3.19 -2.72 25.33
CA TYR A 40 3.01 -1.47 24.60
C TYR A 40 1.92 -1.60 23.52
N ASN A 41 1.03 -0.61 23.49
CA ASN A 41 0.03 -0.48 22.44
C ASN A 41 0.28 0.83 21.68
N GLU A 42 0.53 0.76 20.40
CA GLU A 42 0.64 1.93 19.54
C GLU A 42 -0.49 1.93 18.53
N SER A 43 -1.22 3.03 18.47
CA SER A 43 -2.21 3.27 17.43
C SER A 43 -1.62 4.25 16.43
N ILE A 44 -1.44 3.79 15.21
CA ILE A 44 -0.99 4.60 14.09
C ILE A 44 -2.21 4.86 13.21
N THR A 45 -2.56 6.13 13.03
CA THR A 45 -3.63 6.56 12.12
C THR A 45 -3.01 7.33 10.96
N ARG A 46 -3.37 6.96 9.74
CA ARG A 46 -2.94 7.63 8.50
C ARG A 46 -4.11 7.63 7.51
N ASN A 47 -4.21 8.70 6.74
CA ASN A 47 -5.23 8.86 5.71
C ASN A 47 -4.60 8.71 4.33
N ARG A 48 -5.29 8.02 3.44
CA ARG A 48 -4.97 7.90 2.01
C ARG A 48 -5.99 8.72 1.23
N ASP A 49 -5.60 9.28 0.08
CA ASP A 49 -6.50 10.20 -0.64
C ASP A 49 -7.66 9.44 -1.31
N VAL A 50 -7.38 8.33 -1.96
CA VAL A 50 -8.40 7.47 -2.57
C VAL A 50 -8.03 6.00 -2.42
N VAL A 51 -8.98 5.19 -2.00
CA VAL A 51 -8.83 3.73 -1.87
C VAL A 51 -9.99 3.04 -2.60
N LYS A 52 -9.67 2.10 -3.49
CA LYS A 52 -10.63 1.28 -4.20
C LYS A 52 -10.25 -0.19 -4.10
N LYS A 53 -11.23 -1.06 -3.95
CA LYS A 53 -11.05 -2.51 -3.93
C LYS A 53 -11.77 -3.15 -5.11
N MET A 54 -11.09 -4.06 -5.80
CA MET A 54 -11.71 -4.90 -6.83
C MET A 54 -12.56 -6.01 -6.22
N SER A 55 -13.47 -6.54 -7.02
CA SER A 55 -14.33 -7.67 -6.64
C SER A 55 -13.57 -8.96 -6.31
N ASP A 56 -12.32 -9.11 -6.79
CA ASP A 56 -11.42 -10.21 -6.46
C ASP A 56 -10.57 -9.95 -5.21
N GLY A 57 -10.76 -8.80 -4.57
CA GLY A 57 -10.13 -8.43 -3.32
C GLY A 57 -8.84 -7.61 -3.43
N VAL A 58 -8.29 -7.42 -4.62
CA VAL A 58 -7.09 -6.58 -4.79
C VAL A 58 -7.40 -5.14 -4.40
N GLU A 59 -6.56 -4.55 -3.55
CA GLU A 59 -6.69 -3.17 -3.09
C GLU A 59 -5.77 -2.25 -3.89
N PHE A 60 -6.35 -1.17 -4.41
CA PHE A 60 -5.64 -0.13 -5.15
C PHE A 60 -5.73 1.19 -4.41
N ASN A 61 -4.59 1.81 -4.18
CA ASN A 61 -4.49 3.06 -3.46
C ASN A 61 -3.89 4.15 -4.34
N ILE A 62 -4.38 5.35 -4.19
CA ILE A 62 -3.72 6.56 -4.70
C ILE A 62 -3.33 7.40 -3.49
N LEU A 63 -2.06 7.76 -3.42
CA LEU A 63 -1.56 8.84 -2.60
C LEU A 63 -1.35 10.04 -3.52
N GLY A 64 -2.24 11.01 -3.46
CA GLY A 64 -2.03 12.30 -4.10
C GLY A 64 -1.01 13.08 -3.29
N LEU A 65 0.01 13.57 -3.95
CA LEU A 65 0.80 14.66 -3.41
C LEU A 65 0.06 15.93 -3.79
N GLU A 66 -0.67 16.50 -2.83
CA GLU A 66 -1.31 17.79 -3.05
C GLU A 66 -0.35 18.78 -3.69
N ILE A 67 -0.90 19.63 -4.55
CA ILE A 67 -0.25 20.73 -5.28
C ILE A 67 0.59 21.58 -4.31
N GLN A 68 1.72 21.06 -3.93
CA GLN A 68 2.79 21.85 -3.33
C GLN A 68 4.02 21.57 -4.17
N ASP A 69 4.62 22.63 -4.69
CA ASP A 69 5.81 22.70 -5.53
C ASP A 69 7.04 21.93 -5.04
N LYS A 70 6.88 20.93 -4.16
CA LYS A 70 8.00 20.30 -3.46
C LYS A 70 7.87 18.79 -3.41
N THR A 71 8.92 18.14 -3.87
CA THR A 71 9.18 16.71 -3.69
C THR A 71 9.16 16.32 -2.21
N HIS A 72 8.48 15.23 -1.89
CA HIS A 72 8.50 14.66 -0.55
C HIS A 72 9.60 13.60 -0.43
N TYR A 73 10.75 13.98 0.11
CA TYR A 73 11.95 13.12 0.16
C TYR A 73 11.80 11.83 0.99
N ALA A 74 10.79 11.69 1.82
CA ALA A 74 10.51 10.47 2.56
C ALA A 74 9.33 9.65 1.96
N MET A 75 9.01 9.84 0.67
CA MET A 75 7.85 9.18 0.05
C MET A 75 7.94 7.66 0.05
N PRO A 76 9.07 7.00 -0.24
CA PRO A 76 9.16 5.54 -0.14
C PRO A 76 8.80 5.01 1.25
N LEU A 77 9.31 5.65 2.30
CA LEU A 77 9.00 5.28 3.68
C LEU A 77 7.51 5.51 4.01
N ARG A 78 6.95 6.62 3.54
CA ARG A 78 5.54 6.96 3.74
C ARG A 78 4.63 5.91 3.08
N THR A 79 4.87 5.59 1.81
CA THR A 79 4.07 4.62 1.05
C THR A 79 4.18 3.23 1.65
N MET A 80 5.41 2.78 1.99
CA MET A 80 5.64 1.51 2.68
C MET A 80 4.84 1.43 3.99
N THR A 81 4.78 2.51 4.76
CA THR A 81 4.00 2.55 6.00
C THR A 81 2.51 2.37 5.74
N TYR A 82 1.95 3.01 4.71
CA TYR A 82 0.54 2.85 4.36
C TYR A 82 0.20 1.43 3.93
N ASP A 83 1.05 0.82 3.10
CA ASP A 83 0.83 -0.56 2.66
C ASP A 83 0.94 -1.54 3.84
N ALA A 84 1.94 -1.34 4.70
CA ALA A 84 2.08 -2.14 5.92
C ALA A 84 0.87 -2.05 6.84
N LEU A 85 0.31 -0.84 7.04
CA LEU A 85 -0.91 -0.64 7.82
C LEU A 85 -2.12 -1.34 7.16
N GLY A 86 -2.23 -1.31 5.83
CA GLY A 86 -3.26 -2.04 5.09
C GLY A 86 -3.19 -3.55 5.36
N TYR A 87 -2.00 -4.14 5.27
CA TYR A 87 -1.80 -5.56 5.59
C TYR A 87 -2.07 -5.89 7.05
N ILE A 88 -1.69 -5.02 8.00
CA ILE A 88 -1.99 -5.22 9.43
C ILE A 88 -3.51 -5.18 9.66
N LYS A 89 -4.23 -4.27 9.00
CA LYS A 89 -5.70 -4.20 9.07
C LYS A 89 -6.31 -5.52 8.59
N GLU A 90 -5.92 -6.01 7.41
CA GLU A 90 -6.43 -7.26 6.87
C GLU A 90 -6.10 -8.46 7.77
N TYR A 91 -4.88 -8.53 8.30
CA TYR A 91 -4.50 -9.55 9.28
C TYR A 91 -5.44 -9.57 10.49
N ASN A 92 -5.74 -8.39 11.05
CA ASN A 92 -6.65 -8.27 12.17
C ASN A 92 -8.10 -8.66 11.81
N ASP A 93 -8.54 -8.34 10.59
CA ASP A 93 -9.87 -8.71 10.10
C ASP A 93 -10.00 -10.23 9.93
N ILE A 94 -8.98 -10.91 9.39
CA ILE A 94 -8.93 -12.37 9.29
C ILE A 94 -9.00 -13.01 10.68
N LYS A 95 -8.20 -12.53 11.63
CA LYS A 95 -8.23 -13.02 13.02
C LYS A 95 -9.60 -12.84 13.67
N LYS A 96 -10.22 -11.67 13.46
CA LYS A 96 -11.55 -11.39 13.98
C LYS A 96 -12.59 -12.33 13.38
N HIS A 97 -12.50 -12.60 12.08
CA HIS A 97 -13.38 -13.51 11.37
C HIS A 97 -13.29 -14.92 11.95
N HIS A 98 -12.09 -15.49 12.12
CA HIS A 98 -11.88 -16.80 12.74
C HIS A 98 -12.46 -16.86 14.16
N LYS A 99 -12.26 -15.81 14.95
CA LYS A 99 -12.80 -15.75 16.31
C LYS A 99 -14.33 -15.71 16.33
N LEU A 100 -14.96 -14.96 15.43
CA LEU A 100 -16.42 -14.86 15.35
C LEU A 100 -17.07 -16.18 14.90
N ASN A 101 -16.45 -16.84 13.93
CA ASN A 101 -16.92 -18.12 13.40
C ASN A 101 -16.58 -19.30 14.33
N LYS A 102 -15.77 -19.07 15.37
CA LYS A 102 -15.23 -20.12 16.25
C LYS A 102 -14.48 -21.20 15.47
N ASP A 103 -13.72 -20.78 14.45
CA ASP A 103 -12.93 -21.68 13.64
C ASP A 103 -11.89 -22.41 14.49
N SER A 104 -11.65 -23.68 14.20
CA SER A 104 -10.60 -24.47 14.86
C SER A 104 -9.29 -24.34 14.10
N PHE A 105 -8.20 -24.14 14.81
CA PHE A 105 -6.86 -24.18 14.26
C PHE A 105 -6.32 -25.60 14.24
N SER A 106 -5.65 -25.97 13.16
CA SER A 106 -5.14 -27.33 12.96
C SER A 106 -3.81 -27.59 13.67
N SER A 107 -3.12 -26.53 14.08
CA SER A 107 -1.81 -26.63 14.74
C SER A 107 -1.60 -25.54 15.80
N PRO A 108 -0.65 -25.74 16.72
CA PRO A 108 -0.26 -24.72 17.70
C PRO A 108 0.25 -23.43 17.06
N GLU A 109 0.90 -23.50 15.89
CA GLU A 109 1.44 -22.36 15.16
C GLU A 109 0.30 -21.50 14.57
N GLU A 110 -0.75 -22.11 14.02
CA GLU A 110 -1.95 -21.42 13.57
C GLU A 110 -2.66 -20.74 14.74
N PHE A 111 -2.80 -21.45 15.86
CA PHE A 111 -3.38 -20.87 17.08
C PHE A 111 -2.57 -19.67 17.58
N LEU A 112 -1.24 -19.77 17.60
CA LEU A 112 -0.36 -18.69 18.05
C LEU A 112 -0.43 -17.46 17.11
N SER A 113 -0.46 -17.68 15.80
CA SER A 113 -0.56 -16.61 14.80
C SER A 113 -1.97 -16.05 14.66
N GLY A 114 -3.00 -16.85 14.97
CA GLY A 114 -4.41 -16.51 14.82
C GLY A 114 -4.89 -16.50 13.38
N ILE A 115 -4.15 -17.13 12.47
CA ILE A 115 -4.49 -17.33 11.06
C ILE A 115 -4.19 -18.78 10.66
N ASN A 116 -4.92 -19.31 9.69
CA ASN A 116 -4.69 -20.62 9.13
C ASN A 116 -3.56 -20.59 8.08
N LYS A 117 -2.86 -21.68 7.90
CA LYS A 117 -1.83 -21.83 6.86
C LYS A 117 -2.34 -21.56 5.44
N SER A 118 -3.64 -21.74 5.22
CA SER A 118 -4.31 -21.50 3.94
C SER A 118 -4.72 -20.03 3.72
N ASP A 119 -4.77 -19.21 4.76
CA ASP A 119 -5.14 -17.80 4.62
C ASP A 119 -4.16 -17.06 3.72
N ARG A 120 -4.67 -16.12 2.96
CA ARG A 120 -3.89 -15.29 2.04
C ARG A 120 -4.34 -13.85 2.15
N PHE A 121 -3.36 -12.95 2.03
CA PHE A 121 -3.62 -11.52 1.96
C PHE A 121 -3.88 -11.10 0.52
N HIS A 122 -4.71 -10.08 0.36
CA HIS A 122 -4.92 -9.45 -0.92
C HIS A 122 -3.75 -8.49 -1.24
N PRO A 123 -3.26 -8.45 -2.48
CA PRO A 123 -2.24 -7.50 -2.87
C PRO A 123 -2.73 -6.06 -2.69
N ILE A 124 -1.83 -5.20 -2.20
CA ILE A 124 -2.03 -3.74 -2.14
C ILE A 124 -1.13 -3.12 -3.20
N ILE A 125 -1.71 -2.33 -4.10
CA ILE A 125 -1.00 -1.62 -5.15
C ILE A 125 -1.23 -0.13 -4.95
N THR A 126 -0.20 0.58 -4.52
CA THR A 126 -0.24 2.02 -4.28
C THR A 126 0.50 2.75 -5.38
N ILE A 127 -0.13 3.75 -6.00
CA ILE A 127 0.54 4.72 -6.87
C ILE A 127 0.71 6.06 -6.15
N VAL A 128 1.79 6.74 -6.46
CA VAL A 128 2.07 8.11 -6.04
C VAL A 128 1.89 9.01 -7.24
N LEU A 129 0.89 9.90 -7.17
CA LEU A 129 0.57 10.82 -8.24
C LEU A 129 1.20 12.18 -7.95
N TYR A 130 2.12 12.61 -8.80
CA TYR A 130 2.86 13.85 -8.64
C TYR A 130 2.47 14.87 -9.71
N TYR A 131 2.03 16.04 -9.27
CA TYR A 131 1.56 17.14 -10.12
C TYR A 131 2.52 18.36 -10.13
N GLY A 132 3.75 18.18 -9.65
CA GLY A 132 4.72 19.28 -9.59
C GLY A 132 5.07 19.83 -10.96
N GLU A 133 5.40 21.13 -11.03
CA GLU A 133 5.85 21.80 -12.25
C GLU A 133 7.25 21.34 -12.69
N SER A 134 8.03 20.81 -11.76
CA SER A 134 9.37 20.28 -12.01
C SER A 134 9.36 18.75 -12.02
N LEU A 135 10.36 18.15 -12.65
CA LEU A 135 10.57 16.71 -12.56
C LEU A 135 10.78 16.29 -11.10
N TRP A 136 10.28 15.10 -10.77
CA TRP A 136 10.55 14.50 -9.48
C TRP A 136 12.06 14.30 -9.26
N ASP A 137 12.58 14.88 -8.21
CA ASP A 137 14.00 14.84 -7.85
C ASP A 137 14.27 14.07 -6.53
N GLY A 138 13.22 13.44 -5.98
CA GLY A 138 13.30 12.69 -4.73
C GLY A 138 13.59 11.21 -4.90
N PRO A 139 13.73 10.48 -3.78
CA PRO A 139 13.85 9.03 -3.78
C PRO A 139 12.70 8.34 -4.51
N THR A 140 13.00 7.30 -5.28
CA THR A 140 12.02 6.44 -5.95
C THR A 140 11.93 5.05 -5.34
N CYS A 141 12.90 4.73 -4.48
CA CYS A 141 12.91 3.50 -3.71
C CYS A 141 13.52 3.74 -2.32
N LEU A 142 13.31 2.79 -1.42
CA LEU A 142 13.83 2.90 -0.05
C LEU A 142 15.35 2.89 -0.02
N SER A 143 16.01 2.17 -0.94
CA SER A 143 17.47 2.14 -1.05
C SER A 143 18.08 3.50 -1.37
N ASP A 144 17.37 4.39 -2.09
CA ASP A 144 17.82 5.76 -2.36
C ASP A 144 17.95 6.60 -1.08
N MET A 145 17.30 6.19 0.00
CA MET A 145 17.31 6.86 1.31
C MET A 145 18.34 6.27 2.28
N MET A 146 19.02 5.18 1.89
CA MET A 146 19.93 4.47 2.77
C MET A 146 21.37 5.01 2.66
N ILE A 147 22.13 4.83 3.73
CA ILE A 147 23.60 4.95 3.66
C ILE A 147 24.18 3.90 2.71
N SER A 148 25.39 4.12 2.22
CA SER A 148 26.05 3.13 1.35
C SER A 148 26.08 1.75 2.00
N MET A 149 25.51 0.76 1.30
CA MET A 149 25.50 -0.62 1.75
C MET A 149 26.61 -1.42 1.06
N PRO A 150 27.42 -2.17 1.81
CA PRO A 150 28.35 -3.15 1.23
C PRO A 150 27.61 -4.20 0.39
N ASP A 151 28.25 -4.68 -0.67
CA ASP A 151 27.58 -5.59 -1.64
C ASP A 151 27.12 -6.91 -1.00
N ASN A 152 27.84 -7.41 0.00
CA ASN A 152 27.46 -8.61 0.73
C ASN A 152 26.21 -8.41 1.63
N ILE A 153 25.80 -7.17 1.89
CA ILE A 153 24.60 -6.84 2.66
C ILE A 153 23.41 -6.54 1.74
N LYS A 154 23.66 -5.96 0.57
CA LYS A 154 22.61 -5.63 -0.41
C LYS A 154 21.70 -6.81 -0.76
N ALA A 155 22.26 -8.02 -0.81
CA ALA A 155 21.49 -9.24 -1.11
C ALA A 155 20.39 -9.56 -0.08
N TYR A 156 20.50 -9.03 1.13
CA TYR A 156 19.53 -9.25 2.22
C TYR A 156 18.59 -8.05 2.42
N PHE A 157 18.81 -6.96 1.70
CA PHE A 157 17.97 -5.78 1.80
C PHE A 157 16.75 -5.92 0.88
N SER A 158 15.56 -5.91 1.48
CA SER A 158 14.30 -5.88 0.72
C SER A 158 13.96 -4.42 0.40
N ASP A 159 14.16 -4.04 -0.85
CA ASP A 159 13.88 -2.68 -1.30
C ASP A 159 12.37 -2.48 -1.52
N TYR A 160 11.89 -1.28 -1.22
CA TYR A 160 10.53 -0.85 -1.48
C TYR A 160 10.54 0.25 -2.55
N LYS A 161 9.90 -0.01 -3.69
CA LYS A 161 9.85 0.89 -4.85
C LYS A 161 8.51 1.61 -4.93
N LEU A 162 8.56 2.88 -5.33
CA LEU A 162 7.37 3.66 -5.65
C LEU A 162 6.82 3.30 -7.04
N ASN A 163 5.51 3.24 -7.15
CA ASN A 163 4.84 3.39 -8.44
C ASN A 163 4.54 4.88 -8.63
N LEU A 164 5.55 5.63 -9.06
CA LEU A 164 5.47 7.07 -9.25
C LEU A 164 4.89 7.39 -10.61
N VAL A 165 3.82 8.17 -10.64
CA VAL A 165 3.21 8.74 -11.83
C VAL A 165 3.36 10.24 -11.78
N GLN A 166 4.11 10.79 -12.71
CA GLN A 166 4.29 12.22 -12.83
C GLN A 166 3.42 12.76 -13.97
N ILE A 167 2.53 13.68 -13.64
CA ILE A 167 1.73 14.42 -14.62
C ILE A 167 2.43 15.76 -14.82
N LEU A 168 3.09 15.91 -15.96
CA LEU A 168 3.60 17.19 -16.41
C LEU A 168 2.50 17.87 -17.22
N ASP A 169 2.27 19.15 -16.95
CA ASP A 169 1.39 19.95 -17.79
C ASP A 169 2.05 20.06 -19.18
N SER A 170 1.46 19.41 -20.18
CA SER A 170 2.02 19.32 -21.54
C SER A 170 1.78 20.57 -22.39
N ASP A 171 1.21 21.61 -21.80
CA ASP A 171 0.79 22.84 -22.47
C ASP A 171 1.76 24.04 -22.23
N LYS A 172 3.08 23.77 -22.20
CA LYS A 172 4.10 24.87 -22.33
C LYS A 172 5.05 24.63 -23.46
#